data_0e82d58d1a0f0c00f8dcb42d6dd45731
#
_entry.id   0e82d58d1a0f0c00f8dcb42d6dd45731
#
_cell.length_a   1.000
_cell.length_b   1.000
_cell.length_c   1.000
_cell.angle_alpha   90.00
_cell.angle_beta   90.00
_cell.angle_gamma   90.00
#
_symmetry.space_group_name_H-M   'P 1'
#
loop_
_entity.id
_entity.type
_entity.pdbx_description
1 polymer ?
#
loop_
_entity_poly.entity_id
_entity_poly.type
_entity_poly.pdbx_seq_one_letter_code
_entity_poly.pdbx_strand_id
1 'polypeptide(L)'
;MLRYVLLTSLLLSSSVVAKPFGDVDKGKLKSPSCVYCHGSNGMATNDAYPNLAGQNAQYLYDSMKAYQDGLRLGPLAEMMAAQLRMLNDEDLRDVAAFYSEQTPHAEK
;
A
#
# COMPACT_ATOMS: atom_id res chain seq x y z
N MET A 1 -47.48 -3.44 46.24
CA MET A 1 -46.42 -2.50 45.78
C MET A 1 -45.57 -3.20 44.74
N LEU A 2 -45.71 -2.85 43.49
CA LEU A 2 -44.96 -3.44 42.36
C LEU A 2 -43.63 -2.67 42.20
N ARG A 3 -42.51 -3.32 42.47
CA ARG A 3 -41.18 -2.76 42.29
C ARG A 3 -40.77 -3.04 40.83
N TYR A 4 -40.81 -2.01 40.00
CA TYR A 4 -40.22 -2.06 38.64
C TYR A 4 -38.69 -1.98 38.77
N VAL A 5 -38.03 -3.09 38.51
CA VAL A 5 -36.57 -3.11 38.31
C VAL A 5 -36.29 -2.72 36.87
N LEU A 6 -35.86 -1.50 36.68
CA LEU A 6 -35.35 -1.01 35.38
C LEU A 6 -33.97 -1.65 35.14
N LEU A 7 -33.95 -2.70 34.31
CA LEU A 7 -32.70 -3.21 33.75
C LEU A 7 -32.22 -2.23 32.66
N THR A 8 -31.27 -1.36 32.99
CA THR A 8 -30.54 -0.60 32.01
C THR A 8 -29.52 -1.52 31.35
N SER A 9 -29.83 -2.00 30.14
CA SER A 9 -28.87 -2.71 29.31
C SER A 9 -27.83 -1.74 28.76
N LEU A 10 -26.62 -1.83 29.28
CA LEU A 10 -25.46 -1.09 28.79
C LEU A 10 -25.00 -1.72 27.46
N LEU A 11 -25.38 -1.11 26.36
CA LEU A 11 -24.86 -1.49 25.03
C LEU A 11 -23.38 -1.09 24.94
N LEU A 12 -22.49 -2.05 25.13
CA LEU A 12 -21.08 -1.88 24.80
C LEU A 12 -20.96 -1.82 23.27
N SER A 13 -20.83 -0.62 22.74
CA SER A 13 -20.46 -0.40 21.34
C SER A 13 -19.00 -0.82 21.17
N SER A 14 -18.77 -2.02 20.66
CA SER A 14 -17.45 -2.46 20.22
C SER A 14 -17.07 -1.68 18.98
N SER A 15 -16.19 -0.70 19.10
CA SER A 15 -15.59 -0.01 17.94
C SER A 15 -14.71 -1.00 17.19
N VAL A 16 -15.17 -1.47 16.04
CA VAL A 16 -14.35 -2.28 15.13
C VAL A 16 -13.36 -1.33 14.45
N VAL A 17 -12.10 -1.35 14.89
CA VAL A 17 -11.02 -0.64 14.19
C VAL A 17 -10.69 -1.42 12.93
N ALA A 18 -10.84 -0.79 11.76
CA ALA A 18 -10.47 -1.40 10.48
C ALA A 18 -8.97 -1.72 10.48
N LYS A 19 -8.62 -2.97 10.06
CA LYS A 19 -7.22 -3.38 9.91
C LYS A 19 -6.56 -2.51 8.82
N PRO A 20 -5.36 -1.94 9.05
CA PRO A 20 -4.66 -1.18 8.02
C PRO A 20 -4.33 -2.09 6.83
N PHE A 21 -4.27 -1.50 5.63
CA PHE A 21 -3.98 -2.21 4.38
C PHE A 21 -2.64 -2.94 4.41
N GLY A 22 -1.62 -2.27 4.95
CA GLY A 22 -0.27 -2.77 5.16
C GLY A 22 0.46 -1.92 6.18
N ASP A 23 1.69 -2.31 6.52
CA ASP A 23 2.54 -1.61 7.46
C ASP A 23 3.48 -0.65 6.71
N VAL A 24 3.31 0.66 6.93
CA VAL A 24 4.07 1.73 6.27
C VAL A 24 5.55 1.64 6.58
N ASP A 25 5.91 1.40 7.84
CA ASP A 25 7.32 1.35 8.27
C ASP A 25 8.03 0.13 7.68
N LYS A 26 7.36 -1.02 7.68
CA LYS A 26 7.87 -2.22 7.00
C LYS A 26 7.98 -2.03 5.50
N GLY A 27 7.02 -1.35 4.88
CA GLY A 27 7.04 -1.00 3.46
C GLY A 27 8.24 -0.17 3.08
N LYS A 28 8.60 0.81 3.91
CA LYS A 28 9.82 1.59 3.74
C LYS A 28 11.08 0.71 3.76
N LEU A 29 11.15 -0.23 4.69
CA LEU A 29 12.29 -1.16 4.80
C LEU A 29 12.37 -2.14 3.62
N LYS A 30 11.24 -2.45 2.99
CA LYS A 30 11.13 -3.40 1.87
C LYS A 30 11.29 -2.76 0.48
N SER A 31 11.46 -1.44 0.40
CA SER A 31 11.47 -0.68 -0.85
C SER A 31 12.84 -0.16 -1.35
N PRO A 32 14.02 -0.56 -0.83
CA PRO A 32 15.29 0.00 -1.28
C PRO A 32 15.55 -0.13 -2.78
N SER A 33 15.14 -1.23 -3.41
CA SER A 33 15.30 -1.43 -4.86
C SER A 33 14.31 -0.60 -5.69
N CYS A 34 13.20 -0.19 -5.11
CA CYS A 34 12.18 0.64 -5.78
C CYS A 34 12.67 2.08 -5.99
N VAL A 35 13.53 2.55 -5.09
CA VAL A 35 14.01 3.93 -5.04
C VAL A 35 14.74 4.34 -6.32
N TYR A 36 15.49 3.44 -6.94
CA TYR A 36 16.27 3.76 -8.15
C TYR A 36 15.41 4.25 -9.31
N CYS A 37 14.21 3.75 -9.43
CA CYS A 37 13.29 4.11 -10.51
C CYS A 37 12.17 5.04 -10.05
N HIS A 38 11.64 4.82 -8.85
CA HIS A 38 10.46 5.52 -8.35
C HIS A 38 10.75 6.64 -7.35
N GLY A 39 12.02 6.86 -7.01
CA GLY A 39 12.43 7.84 -6.01
C GLY A 39 12.24 7.37 -4.56
N SER A 40 12.94 8.01 -3.64
CA SER A 40 12.91 7.65 -2.20
C SER A 40 11.55 7.92 -1.54
N ASN A 41 10.79 8.84 -2.12
CA ASN A 41 9.46 9.27 -1.66
C ASN A 41 8.35 8.98 -2.68
N GLY A 42 8.62 8.16 -3.69
CA GLY A 42 7.66 7.81 -4.73
C GLY A 42 7.51 8.84 -5.84
N MET A 43 8.43 9.80 -5.94
CA MET A 43 8.52 10.76 -7.05
C MET A 43 9.70 10.38 -7.94
N ALA A 44 9.41 9.87 -9.13
CA ALA A 44 10.41 9.47 -10.11
C ALA A 44 11.08 10.71 -10.73
N THR A 45 12.39 10.62 -10.97
CA THR A 45 13.15 11.69 -11.67
C THR A 45 13.20 11.48 -13.18
N ASN A 46 12.82 10.30 -13.65
CA ASN A 46 12.79 9.94 -15.06
C ASN A 46 11.34 9.66 -15.48
N ASP A 47 10.87 10.30 -16.52
CA ASP A 47 9.49 10.19 -17.04
C ASP A 47 9.13 8.78 -17.53
N ALA A 48 10.14 7.92 -17.79
CA ALA A 48 9.90 6.52 -18.14
C ALA A 48 9.31 5.70 -16.97
N TYR A 49 9.45 6.19 -15.74
CA TYR A 49 8.98 5.52 -14.53
C TYR A 49 7.85 6.32 -13.88
N PRO A 50 6.77 5.65 -13.46
CA PRO A 50 5.65 6.35 -12.84
C PRO A 50 5.96 6.82 -11.42
N ASN A 51 5.36 7.94 -11.04
CA ASN A 51 5.28 8.36 -9.66
C ASN A 51 4.33 7.44 -8.88
N LEU A 52 4.72 7.07 -7.67
CA LEU A 52 3.93 6.21 -6.78
C LEU A 52 3.35 6.97 -5.59
N ALA A 53 3.91 8.14 -5.26
CA ALA A 53 3.52 8.93 -4.11
C ALA A 53 2.03 9.30 -4.13
N GLY A 54 1.33 9.00 -3.04
CA GLY A 54 -0.09 9.33 -2.89
C GLY A 54 -1.05 8.50 -3.73
N GLN A 55 -0.56 7.49 -4.44
CA GLN A 55 -1.42 6.57 -5.19
C GLN A 55 -2.22 5.69 -4.24
N ASN A 56 -3.40 5.27 -4.65
CA ASN A 56 -4.26 4.37 -3.89
C ASN A 56 -3.53 3.05 -3.58
N ALA A 57 -3.51 2.62 -2.31
CA ALA A 57 -2.78 1.44 -1.88
C ALA A 57 -3.27 0.16 -2.55
N GLN A 58 -4.59 -0.01 -2.72
CA GLN A 58 -5.16 -1.17 -3.41
C GLN A 58 -4.71 -1.20 -4.88
N TYR A 59 -4.72 -0.04 -5.56
CA TYR A 59 -4.25 0.05 -6.94
C TYR A 59 -2.76 -0.30 -7.07
N LEU A 60 -1.92 0.18 -6.15
CA LEU A 60 -0.49 -0.18 -6.14
C LEU A 60 -0.28 -1.67 -5.93
N TYR A 61 -1.01 -2.26 -5.00
CA TYR A 61 -0.97 -3.71 -4.74
C TYR A 61 -1.40 -4.50 -5.98
N ASP A 62 -2.56 -4.18 -6.55
CA ASP A 62 -3.09 -4.87 -7.75
C ASP A 62 -2.14 -4.74 -8.93
N SER A 63 -1.51 -3.57 -9.11
CA SER A 63 -0.52 -3.34 -10.15
C SER A 63 0.73 -4.22 -9.97
N MET A 64 1.26 -4.32 -8.75
CA MET A 64 2.40 -5.20 -8.46
C MET A 64 2.05 -6.67 -8.67
N LYS A 65 0.84 -7.09 -8.28
CA LYS A 65 0.34 -8.45 -8.57
C LYS A 65 0.25 -8.71 -10.06
N ALA A 66 -0.24 -7.76 -10.83
CA ALA A 66 -0.34 -7.90 -12.28
C ALA A 66 1.04 -8.10 -12.95
N TYR A 67 2.07 -7.40 -12.46
CA TYR A 67 3.44 -7.65 -12.92
C TYR A 67 3.94 -9.04 -12.55
N GLN A 68 3.73 -9.48 -11.30
CA GLN A 68 4.13 -10.82 -10.86
C GLN A 68 3.43 -11.93 -11.66
N ASP A 69 2.18 -11.72 -12.01
CA ASP A 69 1.34 -12.69 -12.73
C ASP A 69 1.56 -12.65 -14.25
N GLY A 70 2.48 -11.81 -14.75
CA GLY A 70 2.78 -11.70 -16.18
C GLY A 70 1.68 -11.05 -17.01
N LEU A 71 0.77 -10.30 -16.40
CA LEU A 71 -0.36 -9.64 -17.07
C LEU A 71 0.03 -8.33 -17.75
N ARG A 72 1.18 -7.77 -17.41
CA ARG A 72 1.76 -6.61 -18.05
C ARG A 72 2.95 -7.01 -18.92
N LEU A 73 3.01 -6.48 -20.13
CA LEU A 73 3.97 -6.88 -21.16
C LEU A 73 4.91 -5.73 -21.52
N GLY A 74 6.06 -6.09 -22.07
CA GLY A 74 7.09 -5.16 -22.55
C GLY A 74 8.32 -5.13 -21.67
N PRO A 75 9.43 -4.51 -22.15
CA PRO A 75 10.73 -4.54 -21.48
C PRO A 75 10.70 -3.93 -20.07
N LEU A 76 9.98 -2.81 -19.88
CA LEU A 76 9.85 -2.19 -18.56
C LEU A 76 8.97 -3.02 -17.61
N ALA A 77 7.95 -3.69 -18.13
CA ALA A 77 7.11 -4.59 -17.36
C ALA A 77 7.88 -5.83 -16.90
N GLU A 78 8.73 -6.39 -17.75
CA GLU A 78 9.59 -7.52 -17.41
C GLU A 78 10.62 -7.13 -16.33
N MET A 79 11.21 -5.95 -16.45
CA MET A 79 12.15 -5.42 -15.47
C MET A 79 11.45 -5.20 -14.11
N MET A 80 10.25 -4.63 -14.12
CA MET A 80 9.45 -4.44 -12.89
C MET A 80 9.06 -5.79 -12.27
N ALA A 81 8.63 -6.76 -13.06
CA ALA A 81 8.32 -8.11 -12.58
C ALA A 81 9.52 -8.78 -11.90
N ALA A 82 10.72 -8.57 -12.44
CA ALA A 82 11.96 -9.10 -11.85
C ALA A 82 12.23 -8.50 -10.45
N GLN A 83 11.95 -7.19 -10.26
CA GLN A 83 12.10 -6.53 -8.97
C GLN A 83 11.12 -7.08 -7.91
N LEU A 84 9.96 -7.54 -8.33
CA LEU A 84 8.89 -8.03 -7.44
C LEU A 84 8.99 -9.53 -7.14
N ARG A 85 9.85 -10.26 -7.83
CA ARG A 85 9.87 -11.74 -7.80
C ARG A 85 9.98 -12.35 -6.41
N MET A 86 10.74 -11.72 -5.51
CA MET A 86 10.99 -12.24 -4.17
C MET A 86 10.02 -11.72 -3.11
N LEU A 87 9.09 -10.87 -3.48
CA LEU A 87 8.14 -10.27 -2.55
C LEU A 87 6.87 -11.14 -2.43
N ASN A 88 6.48 -11.41 -1.19
CA ASN A 88 5.22 -12.11 -0.91
C ASN A 88 4.04 -11.11 -0.82
N ASP A 89 2.85 -11.62 -0.58
CA ASP A 89 1.63 -10.80 -0.51
C ASP A 89 1.70 -9.72 0.58
N GLU A 90 2.20 -10.06 1.75
CA GLU A 90 2.38 -9.09 2.85
C GLU A 90 3.39 -8.00 2.48
N ASP A 91 4.49 -8.37 1.84
CA ASP A 91 5.49 -7.41 1.36
C ASP A 91 4.89 -6.41 0.37
N LEU A 92 4.09 -6.88 -0.57
CA LEU A 92 3.41 -6.03 -1.55
C LEU A 92 2.43 -5.06 -0.86
N ARG A 93 1.69 -5.52 0.15
CA ARG A 93 0.77 -4.68 0.92
C ARG A 93 1.52 -3.60 1.70
N ASP A 94 2.62 -3.95 2.32
CA ASP A 94 3.44 -3.02 3.09
C ASP A 94 4.06 -1.95 2.19
N VAL A 95 4.60 -2.34 1.05
CA VAL A 95 5.17 -1.40 0.05
C VAL A 95 4.07 -0.50 -0.51
N ALA A 96 2.91 -1.05 -0.84
CA ALA A 96 1.77 -0.27 -1.32
C ALA A 96 1.31 0.75 -0.27
N ALA A 97 1.22 0.36 1.00
CA ALA A 97 0.88 1.26 2.09
C ALA A 97 1.91 2.38 2.24
N PHE A 98 3.20 2.07 2.17
CA PHE A 98 4.26 3.05 2.26
C PHE A 98 4.16 4.13 1.17
N TYR A 99 4.07 3.75 -0.09
CA TYR A 99 4.00 4.72 -1.18
C TYR A 99 2.67 5.48 -1.23
N SER A 100 1.57 4.86 -0.84
CA SER A 100 0.27 5.53 -0.80
C SER A 100 0.23 6.70 0.19
N GLU A 101 1.01 6.64 1.26
CA GLU A 101 1.10 7.70 2.27
C GLU A 101 2.13 8.78 1.96
N GLN A 102 2.95 8.60 0.93
CA GLN A 102 3.88 9.65 0.52
C GLN A 102 3.13 10.83 -0.10
N THR A 103 3.58 12.04 0.18
CA THR A 103 2.99 13.26 -0.37
C THR A 103 3.58 13.54 -1.76
N PRO A 104 2.76 13.62 -2.83
CA PRO A 104 3.24 14.07 -4.12
C PRO A 104 3.76 15.51 -4.03
N HIS A 105 4.92 15.76 -4.64
CA HIS A 105 5.44 17.11 -4.78
C HIS A 105 5.10 17.64 -6.17
N ALA A 106 4.64 18.89 -6.24
CA ALA A 106 4.57 19.57 -7.52
C ALA A 106 6.00 19.75 -8.05
N GLU A 107 6.25 19.35 -9.29
CA GLU A 107 7.51 19.67 -9.94
C GLU A 107 7.66 21.19 -10.04
N LYS A 108 8.83 21.67 -9.67
CA LYS A 108 9.15 23.10 -9.77
C LYS A 108 9.53 23.46 -11.22
#